data_fa2ed80572ff12e2eef104c91cfc081a
#
_entry.id   fa2ed80572ff12e2eef104c91cfc081a
#
_cell.length_a   1.000
_cell.length_b   1.000
_cell.length_c   1.000
_cell.angle_alpha   90.00
_cell.angle_beta   90.00
_cell.angle_gamma   90.00
#
_symmetry.space_group_name_H-M   'P 1'
#
loop_
_entity.id
_entity.type
_entity.pdbx_description
1 polymer ?
#
loop_
_entity_poly.entity_id
_entity_poly.type
_entity_poly.pdbx_seq_one_letter_code
_entity_poly.pdbx_strand_id
1 'polypeptide(L)'
;LADFRDRYALHKSDPALQAAHAACPWAVTWDDHEVQNDYAGAQGKGSQGDPVAFLALRSAAWQAFYENMPLRAASLLAPDFGALQVYRRLRWGRLAQVHLLDTRQHRQWQACRPADTGGAAAVRPQDCAAHADPQRTLLGAAQEQWLDAGLAADAQHDRTRWSVIAQQTLFSPRRYPSGVVSTDSWDGYPGARARLLQSLARHAPRNSVLLGGDIHQNYVCKVLADAGSDGQQP
;
A
#
# COMPACT_ATOMS: atom_id res chain seq x y z
N LEU A 1 22.99 2.28 3.90
CA LEU A 1 22.46 1.32 4.89
C LEU A 1 22.67 1.82 6.32
N ALA A 2 23.84 2.35 6.67
CA ALA A 2 24.13 2.85 8.02
C ALA A 2 23.07 3.89 8.46
N ASP A 3 22.82 4.91 7.65
CA ASP A 3 21.86 5.98 7.96
C ASP A 3 20.44 5.43 8.24
N PHE A 4 20.01 4.42 7.49
CA PHE A 4 18.71 3.75 7.74
C PHE A 4 18.72 3.01 9.09
N ARG A 5 19.77 2.26 9.39
CA ARG A 5 19.92 1.55 10.68
C ARG A 5 19.94 2.51 11.85
N ASP A 6 20.64 3.64 11.72
CA ASP A 6 20.73 4.67 12.75
C ASP A 6 19.36 5.30 13.04
N ARG A 7 18.54 5.50 12.01
CA ARG A 7 17.16 5.95 12.20
C ARG A 7 16.32 4.94 12.97
N TYR A 8 16.40 3.65 12.61
CA TYR A 8 15.71 2.61 13.39
C TYR A 8 16.23 2.54 14.83
N ALA A 9 17.53 2.58 15.05
CA ALA A 9 18.12 2.57 16.37
C ALA A 9 17.63 3.74 17.23
N LEU A 10 17.61 4.96 16.65
CA LEU A 10 17.12 6.16 17.33
C LEU A 10 15.65 5.98 17.79
N HIS A 11 14.75 5.62 16.91
CA HIS A 11 13.34 5.51 17.27
C HIS A 11 13.04 4.29 18.15
N LYS A 12 13.71 3.17 17.92
CA LYS A 12 13.55 1.96 18.75
C LYS A 12 14.24 2.02 20.11
N SER A 13 15.01 3.05 20.38
CA SER A 13 15.53 3.33 21.73
C SER A 13 14.46 3.92 22.66
N ASP A 14 13.30 4.35 22.15
CA ASP A 14 12.20 4.86 22.96
C ASP A 14 11.61 3.74 23.86
N PRO A 15 11.63 3.91 25.21
CA PRO A 15 11.17 2.87 26.12
C PRO A 15 9.67 2.54 25.97
N ALA A 16 8.83 3.51 25.60
CA ALA A 16 7.41 3.28 25.40
C ALA A 16 7.15 2.44 24.14
N LEU A 17 7.91 2.71 23.07
CA LEU A 17 7.85 1.87 21.86
C LEU A 17 8.35 0.44 22.13
N GLN A 18 9.44 0.28 22.89
CA GLN A 18 9.92 -1.04 23.31
C GLN A 18 8.88 -1.79 24.13
N ALA A 19 8.24 -1.13 25.08
CA ALA A 19 7.17 -1.72 25.89
C ALA A 19 5.98 -2.14 25.01
N ALA A 20 5.59 -1.33 24.03
CA ALA A 20 4.52 -1.67 23.10
C ALA A 20 4.87 -2.88 22.23
N HIS A 21 6.10 -2.97 21.72
CA HIS A 21 6.59 -4.15 20.99
C HIS A 21 6.63 -5.41 21.83
N ALA A 22 6.93 -5.29 23.13
CA ALA A 22 6.95 -6.42 24.05
C ALA A 22 5.55 -6.88 24.46
N ALA A 23 4.57 -5.97 24.49
CA ALA A 23 3.23 -6.24 25.02
C ALA A 23 2.30 -6.93 24.02
N CYS A 24 2.48 -6.74 22.72
CA CYS A 24 1.58 -7.28 21.70
C CYS A 24 2.30 -7.61 20.38
N PRO A 25 1.76 -8.56 19.60
CA PRO A 25 2.29 -8.84 18.28
C PRO A 25 2.02 -7.67 17.30
N TRP A 26 2.96 -7.43 16.41
CA TRP A 26 2.87 -6.38 15.40
C TRP A 26 2.73 -6.98 14.01
N ALA A 27 1.78 -6.46 13.25
CA ALA A 27 1.64 -6.73 11.83
C ALA A 27 2.11 -5.49 11.05
N VAL A 28 3.31 -5.56 10.49
CA VAL A 28 3.95 -4.41 9.87
C VAL A 28 3.94 -4.50 8.35
N THR A 29 3.83 -3.39 7.70
CA THR A 29 4.15 -3.17 6.29
C THR A 29 4.89 -1.84 6.19
N TRP A 30 5.64 -1.63 5.12
CA TRP A 30 6.24 -0.33 4.84
C TRP A 30 5.27 0.62 4.15
N ASP A 31 5.64 1.89 4.10
CA ASP A 31 5.09 2.88 3.19
C ASP A 31 6.23 3.48 2.34
N ASP A 32 6.14 4.72 1.93
CA ASP A 32 7.12 5.36 1.07
C ASP A 32 8.35 5.85 1.83
N HIS A 33 8.17 6.41 3.02
CA HIS A 33 9.25 7.01 3.80
C HIS A 33 10.25 6.02 4.37
N GLU A 34 9.99 4.72 4.30
CA GLU A 34 11.00 3.69 4.52
C GLU A 34 12.09 3.71 3.44
N VAL A 35 11.80 4.27 2.26
CA VAL A 35 12.74 4.40 1.15
C VAL A 35 12.89 5.86 0.73
N GLN A 36 11.86 6.44 0.11
CA GLN A 36 11.84 7.79 -0.40
C GLN A 36 10.41 8.25 -0.68
N ASN A 37 10.11 9.53 -0.36
CA ASN A 37 8.78 10.11 -0.53
C ASN A 37 8.13 9.78 -1.87
N ASP A 38 6.95 9.16 -1.84
CA ASP A 38 6.10 8.78 -2.96
C ASP A 38 6.81 7.93 -4.05
N TYR A 39 7.79 7.11 -3.69
CA TYR A 39 8.39 6.21 -4.67
C TYR A 39 7.38 5.19 -5.20
N ALA A 40 7.60 4.70 -6.42
CA ALA A 40 6.75 3.73 -7.09
C ALA A 40 7.61 2.61 -7.70
N GLY A 41 7.54 1.43 -7.12
CA GLY A 41 8.27 0.26 -7.61
C GLY A 41 9.78 0.47 -7.66
N ALA A 42 10.32 0.52 -8.87
CA ALA A 42 11.74 0.74 -9.14
C ALA A 42 12.08 2.21 -9.44
N GLN A 43 11.15 3.14 -9.21
CA GLN A 43 11.29 4.54 -9.59
C GLN A 43 11.07 5.48 -8.39
N GLY A 44 11.91 6.50 -8.30
CA GLY A 44 11.83 7.56 -7.31
C GLY A 44 12.55 8.80 -7.81
N LYS A 45 12.75 9.80 -6.96
CA LYS A 45 13.54 10.98 -7.29
C LYS A 45 14.98 10.56 -7.57
N GLY A 46 15.53 11.01 -8.69
CA GLY A 46 16.89 10.68 -9.12
C GLY A 46 17.02 9.36 -9.91
N SER A 47 15.96 8.56 -9.99
CA SER A 47 16.02 7.21 -10.57
C SER A 47 16.23 7.17 -12.09
N GLN A 48 15.87 8.23 -12.82
CA GLN A 48 16.11 8.30 -14.26
C GLN A 48 17.57 8.66 -14.58
N GLY A 49 18.18 9.48 -13.74
CA GLY A 49 19.61 9.80 -13.88
C GLY A 49 20.50 8.62 -13.48
N ASP A 50 20.13 7.91 -12.42
CA ASP A 50 20.85 6.73 -11.92
C ASP A 50 19.87 5.68 -11.32
N PRO A 51 19.28 4.82 -12.16
CA PRO A 51 18.38 3.77 -11.69
C PRO A 51 19.09 2.74 -10.80
N VAL A 52 20.37 2.51 -11.00
CA VAL A 52 21.15 1.55 -10.20
C VAL A 52 21.33 2.08 -8.78
N ALA A 53 21.67 3.36 -8.64
CA ALA A 53 21.78 3.99 -7.33
C ALA A 53 20.44 3.99 -6.57
N PHE A 54 19.31 4.25 -7.25
CA PHE A 54 18.00 4.18 -6.61
C PHE A 54 17.65 2.76 -6.13
N LEU A 55 17.91 1.74 -6.95
CA LEU A 55 17.68 0.36 -6.56
C LEU A 55 18.60 -0.08 -5.41
N ALA A 56 19.84 0.38 -5.37
CA ALA A 56 20.74 0.14 -4.24
C ALA A 56 20.26 0.83 -2.96
N LEU A 57 19.75 2.08 -3.06
CA LEU A 57 19.13 2.79 -1.95
C LEU A 57 17.92 2.02 -1.41
N ARG A 58 17.02 1.57 -2.30
CA ARG A 58 15.83 0.81 -1.95
C ARG A 58 16.18 -0.52 -1.28
N SER A 59 17.15 -1.26 -1.81
CA SER A 59 17.63 -2.51 -1.21
C SER A 59 18.21 -2.29 0.19
N ALA A 60 18.99 -1.23 0.39
CA ALA A 60 19.51 -0.87 1.71
C ALA A 60 18.39 -0.49 2.70
N ALA A 61 17.39 0.25 2.26
CA ALA A 61 16.23 0.61 3.06
C ALA A 61 15.44 -0.63 3.47
N TRP A 62 15.16 -1.54 2.53
CA TRP A 62 14.46 -2.79 2.79
C TRP A 62 15.23 -3.73 3.70
N GLN A 63 16.56 -3.78 3.58
CA GLN A 63 17.41 -4.50 4.52
C GLN A 63 17.24 -3.95 5.93
N ALA A 64 17.35 -2.64 6.12
CA ALA A 64 17.17 -2.02 7.43
C ALA A 64 15.76 -2.27 8.00
N PHE A 65 14.72 -2.21 7.16
CA PHE A 65 13.36 -2.57 7.57
C PHE A 65 13.27 -4.03 8.03
N TYR A 66 13.81 -4.96 7.24
CA TYR A 66 13.81 -6.38 7.58
C TYR A 66 14.54 -6.68 8.90
N GLU A 67 15.68 -6.04 9.12
CA GLU A 67 16.51 -6.23 10.32
C GLU A 67 15.84 -5.68 11.59
N ASN A 68 14.97 -4.68 11.44
CA ASN A 68 14.42 -3.94 12.58
C ASN A 68 12.92 -4.18 12.81
N MET A 69 12.21 -4.77 11.87
CA MET A 69 10.77 -4.99 11.97
C MET A 69 10.42 -6.49 12.09
N PRO A 70 9.31 -6.85 12.77
CA PRO A 70 8.97 -8.25 13.04
C PRO A 70 8.45 -8.95 11.78
N LEU A 71 9.35 -9.21 10.84
CA LEU A 71 9.11 -10.01 9.65
C LEU A 71 9.62 -11.45 9.82
N ARG A 72 9.01 -12.36 9.08
CA ARG A 72 9.48 -13.75 9.04
C ARG A 72 10.58 -13.91 7.99
N ALA A 73 11.47 -14.88 8.19
CA ALA A 73 12.51 -15.21 7.21
C ALA A 73 11.95 -15.49 5.80
N ALA A 74 10.75 -16.07 5.70
CA ALA A 74 10.07 -16.32 4.43
C ALA A 74 9.71 -15.05 3.64
N SER A 75 9.78 -13.86 4.26
CA SER A 75 9.61 -12.59 3.54
C SER A 75 10.82 -12.22 2.69
N LEU A 76 11.99 -12.78 2.96
CA LEU A 76 13.20 -12.53 2.19
C LEU A 76 13.24 -13.46 0.99
N LEU A 77 13.04 -12.91 -0.20
CA LEU A 77 13.00 -13.68 -1.45
C LEU A 77 14.36 -13.74 -2.17
N ALA A 78 15.27 -12.83 -1.83
CA ALA A 78 16.60 -12.78 -2.40
C ALA A 78 17.64 -12.37 -1.33
N PRO A 79 18.86 -12.93 -1.37
CA PRO A 79 19.88 -12.65 -0.36
C PRO A 79 20.36 -11.20 -0.33
N ASP A 80 20.21 -10.48 -1.43
CA ASP A 80 20.66 -9.11 -1.61
C ASP A 80 19.63 -8.04 -1.19
N PHE A 81 18.52 -8.45 -0.58
CA PHE A 81 17.39 -7.60 -0.23
C PHE A 81 16.76 -6.83 -1.41
N GLY A 82 17.06 -7.21 -2.64
CA GLY A 82 16.42 -6.64 -3.82
C GLY A 82 14.95 -7.02 -3.98
N ALA A 83 14.54 -8.08 -3.26
CA ALA A 83 13.16 -8.57 -3.25
C ALA A 83 12.73 -9.02 -1.85
N LEU A 84 11.73 -8.33 -1.30
CA LEU A 84 11.03 -8.73 -0.08
C LEU A 84 9.55 -8.89 -0.41
N GLN A 85 8.91 -9.90 0.14
CA GLN A 85 7.46 -10.04 0.07
C GLN A 85 6.86 -9.63 1.43
N VAL A 86 6.36 -8.41 1.52
CA VAL A 86 5.72 -7.92 2.75
C VAL A 86 4.21 -8.12 2.74
N TYR A 87 3.58 -8.19 1.58
CA TYR A 87 2.16 -8.53 1.52
C TYR A 87 1.94 -9.99 1.95
N ARG A 88 1.00 -10.19 2.86
CA ARG A 88 0.72 -11.48 3.48
C ARG A 88 -0.65 -11.55 4.11
N ARG A 89 -1.09 -12.76 4.46
CA ARG A 89 -2.31 -12.99 5.24
C ARG A 89 -1.96 -13.36 6.67
N LEU A 90 -2.70 -12.78 7.60
CA LEU A 90 -2.62 -13.10 9.02
C LEU A 90 -4.01 -13.51 9.48
N ARG A 91 -4.12 -14.69 10.09
CA ARG A 91 -5.38 -15.18 10.60
C ARG A 91 -5.42 -15.11 12.11
N TRP A 92 -6.45 -14.47 12.63
CA TRP A 92 -6.72 -14.39 14.06
C TRP A 92 -7.88 -15.31 14.44
N GLY A 93 -7.61 -16.62 14.54
CA GLY A 93 -8.60 -17.64 14.84
C GLY A 93 -9.80 -17.59 13.89
N ARG A 94 -11.00 -17.52 14.46
CA ARG A 94 -12.27 -17.34 13.74
C ARG A 94 -12.72 -15.88 13.69
N LEU A 95 -11.99 -14.98 14.34
CA LEU A 95 -12.39 -13.58 14.47
C LEU A 95 -12.10 -12.80 13.18
N ALA A 96 -10.86 -12.87 12.68
CA ALA A 96 -10.46 -12.05 11.56
C ALA A 96 -9.45 -12.73 10.63
N GLN A 97 -9.57 -12.41 9.35
CA GLN A 97 -8.52 -12.58 8.34
C GLN A 97 -8.02 -11.19 7.96
N VAL A 98 -6.72 -10.96 8.11
CA VAL A 98 -6.08 -9.71 7.72
C VAL A 98 -5.27 -9.95 6.44
N HIS A 99 -5.58 -9.22 5.38
CA HIS A 99 -4.79 -9.13 4.16
C HIS A 99 -3.94 -7.86 4.26
N LEU A 100 -2.66 -8.03 4.56
CA LEU A 100 -1.69 -6.94 4.56
C LEU A 100 -1.19 -6.75 3.13
N LEU A 101 -1.30 -5.54 2.60
CA LEU A 101 -0.91 -5.22 1.23
C LEU A 101 0.42 -4.45 1.19
N ASP A 102 1.00 -4.43 0.01
CA ASP A 102 2.12 -3.60 -0.38
C ASP A 102 1.71 -2.74 -1.58
N THR A 103 1.46 -1.48 -1.32
CA THR A 103 1.06 -0.51 -2.36
C THR A 103 2.24 0.28 -2.91
N ARG A 104 3.50 -0.02 -2.50
CA ARG A 104 4.69 0.72 -2.93
C ARG A 104 5.57 -0.06 -3.90
N GLN A 105 5.90 -1.30 -3.59
CA GLN A 105 6.88 -2.09 -4.36
C GLN A 105 6.43 -2.41 -5.79
N HIS A 106 5.13 -2.65 -5.97
CA HIS A 106 4.58 -3.20 -7.22
C HIS A 106 3.77 -2.20 -8.05
N ARG A 107 3.63 -0.96 -7.55
CA ARG A 107 2.87 0.06 -8.27
C ARG A 107 3.60 0.57 -9.49
N GLN A 108 2.84 0.93 -10.50
CA GLN A 108 3.34 1.70 -11.63
C GLN A 108 3.61 3.15 -11.22
N TRP A 109 4.52 3.84 -11.94
CA TRP A 109 4.76 5.26 -11.74
C TRP A 109 3.46 6.07 -11.80
N GLN A 110 3.33 7.06 -10.96
CA GLN A 110 2.12 7.88 -10.89
C GLN A 110 1.81 8.54 -12.23
N ALA A 111 0.52 8.52 -12.63
CA ALA A 111 0.10 9.08 -13.91
C ALA A 111 0.41 10.57 -13.97
N CYS A 112 0.93 11.03 -15.13
CA CYS A 112 1.27 12.42 -15.40
C CYS A 112 2.22 13.10 -14.40
N ARG A 113 2.85 12.32 -13.53
CA ARG A 113 3.95 12.80 -12.71
C ARG A 113 5.19 12.91 -13.60
N PRO A 114 5.84 14.09 -13.64
CA PRO A 114 7.09 14.21 -14.38
C PRO A 114 8.10 13.20 -13.84
N ALA A 115 8.85 12.67 -14.76
CA ALA A 115 9.92 11.75 -14.42
C ALA A 115 10.92 12.41 -13.46
N ASP A 116 11.50 11.60 -12.58
CA ASP A 116 12.56 12.01 -11.67
C ASP A 116 12.20 13.10 -10.64
N THR A 117 10.91 13.40 -10.47
CA THR A 117 10.44 14.32 -9.44
C THR A 117 10.20 13.63 -8.11
N GLY A 118 10.40 14.34 -7.00
CA GLY A 118 9.94 13.93 -5.68
C GLY A 118 8.48 14.32 -5.45
N GLY A 119 7.76 13.54 -4.64
CA GLY A 119 6.38 13.81 -4.26
C GLY A 119 5.33 13.40 -5.30
N ALA A 120 4.09 13.21 -4.87
CA ALA A 120 2.98 12.90 -5.74
C ALA A 120 2.60 14.07 -6.65
N ALA A 121 2.01 13.77 -7.81
CA ALA A 121 1.36 14.79 -8.61
C ALA A 121 -0.09 14.97 -8.16
N ALA A 122 -0.55 16.22 -8.21
CA ALA A 122 -1.97 16.57 -8.19
C ALA A 122 -2.41 16.85 -9.64
N VAL A 123 -3.29 16.02 -10.17
CA VAL A 123 -3.72 16.12 -11.56
C VAL A 123 -5.23 16.25 -11.66
N ARG A 124 -5.71 16.96 -12.68
CA ARG A 124 -7.10 16.87 -13.07
C ARG A 124 -7.27 15.67 -14.00
N PRO A 125 -8.18 14.72 -13.72
CA PRO A 125 -8.36 13.53 -14.54
C PRO A 125 -8.53 13.81 -16.04
N GLN A 126 -9.27 14.87 -16.40
CA GLN A 126 -9.49 15.25 -17.80
C GLN A 126 -8.20 15.74 -18.50
N ASP A 127 -7.21 16.20 -17.75
CA ASP A 127 -5.94 16.73 -18.31
C ASP A 127 -4.83 15.64 -18.33
N CYS A 128 -5.17 14.42 -17.89
CA CYS A 128 -4.23 13.31 -17.74
C CYS A 128 -4.81 12.01 -18.31
N ALA A 129 -4.70 11.80 -19.60
CA ALA A 129 -5.23 10.60 -20.27
C ALA A 129 -4.72 9.28 -19.63
N ALA A 130 -3.45 9.25 -19.20
CA ALA A 130 -2.87 8.08 -18.56
C ALA A 130 -3.53 7.73 -17.23
N HIS A 131 -4.20 8.68 -16.55
CA HIS A 131 -4.95 8.42 -15.31
C HIS A 131 -6.14 7.48 -15.55
N ALA A 132 -6.79 7.57 -16.70
CA ALA A 132 -7.97 6.77 -17.05
C ALA A 132 -7.62 5.35 -17.57
N ASP A 133 -6.35 5.02 -17.76
CA ASP A 133 -5.93 3.72 -18.25
C ASP A 133 -6.35 2.61 -17.25
N PRO A 134 -7.26 1.69 -17.65
CA PRO A 134 -7.77 0.64 -16.77
C PRO A 134 -6.73 -0.42 -16.41
N GLN A 135 -5.62 -0.48 -17.14
CA GLN A 135 -4.54 -1.46 -16.90
C GLN A 135 -3.56 -0.98 -15.82
N ARG A 136 -3.66 0.26 -15.40
CA ARG A 136 -2.79 0.76 -14.33
C ARG A 136 -3.04 0.03 -13.03
N THR A 137 -1.95 -0.32 -12.36
CA THR A 137 -2.02 -1.08 -11.12
C THR A 137 -1.28 -0.39 -9.96
N LEU A 138 -1.85 -0.46 -8.78
CA LEU A 138 -1.25 -0.06 -7.51
C LEU A 138 -0.58 -1.25 -6.80
N LEU A 139 -1.09 -2.46 -7.01
CA LEU A 139 -0.65 -3.67 -6.31
C LEU A 139 0.23 -4.59 -7.17
N GLY A 140 0.25 -4.36 -8.49
CA GLY A 140 0.80 -5.34 -9.43
C GLY A 140 -0.13 -6.55 -9.63
N ALA A 141 -0.07 -7.15 -10.81
CA ALA A 141 -0.99 -8.23 -11.19
C ALA A 141 -0.93 -9.45 -10.24
N ALA A 142 0.26 -9.82 -9.79
CA ALA A 142 0.42 -10.98 -8.91
C ALA A 142 -0.24 -10.75 -7.55
N GLN A 143 -0.10 -9.57 -6.96
CA GLN A 143 -0.73 -9.27 -5.67
C GLN A 143 -2.24 -9.06 -5.81
N GLU A 144 -2.72 -8.47 -6.93
CA GLU A 144 -4.16 -8.37 -7.20
C GLU A 144 -4.79 -9.77 -7.27
N GLN A 145 -4.19 -10.71 -8.00
CA GLN A 145 -4.66 -12.11 -8.09
C GLN A 145 -4.61 -12.82 -6.73
N TRP A 146 -3.52 -12.63 -5.99
CA TRP A 146 -3.37 -13.18 -4.65
C TRP A 146 -4.45 -12.66 -3.70
N LEU A 147 -4.78 -11.37 -3.76
CA LEU A 147 -5.84 -10.78 -2.94
C LEU A 147 -7.21 -11.31 -3.34
N ASP A 148 -7.54 -11.34 -4.63
CA ASP A 148 -8.82 -11.86 -5.14
C ASP A 148 -9.05 -13.31 -4.69
N ALA A 149 -8.03 -14.18 -4.84
CA ALA A 149 -8.10 -15.57 -4.37
C ALA A 149 -8.30 -15.66 -2.84
N GLY A 150 -7.73 -14.73 -2.08
CA GLY A 150 -7.91 -14.67 -0.64
C GLY A 150 -9.31 -14.27 -0.22
N LEU A 151 -9.89 -13.26 -0.87
CA LEU A 151 -11.26 -12.81 -0.62
C LEU A 151 -12.27 -13.90 -1.01
N ALA A 152 -12.02 -14.62 -2.11
CA ALA A 152 -12.83 -15.78 -2.51
C ALA A 152 -12.77 -16.90 -1.44
N ALA A 153 -11.60 -17.18 -0.90
CA ALA A 153 -11.45 -18.20 0.14
C ALA A 153 -12.12 -17.80 1.46
N ASP A 154 -12.05 -16.53 1.83
CA ASP A 154 -12.72 -16.02 3.03
C ASP A 154 -14.24 -16.14 2.92
N ALA A 155 -14.79 -15.89 1.74
CA ALA A 155 -16.23 -16.01 1.47
C ALA A 155 -16.73 -17.47 1.51
N GLN A 156 -15.97 -18.41 0.93
CA GLN A 156 -16.38 -19.81 0.79
C GLN A 156 -16.42 -20.59 2.11
N HIS A 157 -15.61 -20.21 3.08
CA HIS A 157 -15.37 -21.05 4.24
C HIS A 157 -16.14 -20.64 5.50
N ASP A 158 -16.85 -19.54 5.48
CA ASP A 158 -17.56 -18.97 6.66
C ASP A 158 -16.67 -18.98 7.93
N ARG A 159 -15.37 -18.86 7.73
CA ARG A 159 -14.35 -19.18 8.75
C ARG A 159 -13.94 -17.98 9.58
N THR A 160 -14.18 -16.77 9.07
CA THR A 160 -13.82 -15.53 9.78
C THR A 160 -14.99 -14.57 9.85
N ARG A 161 -15.07 -13.86 10.97
CA ARG A 161 -16.14 -12.86 11.19
C ARG A 161 -15.83 -11.55 10.47
N TRP A 162 -14.54 -11.20 10.33
CA TRP A 162 -14.08 -9.96 9.71
C TRP A 162 -13.04 -10.25 8.64
N SER A 163 -13.19 -9.61 7.49
CA SER A 163 -12.16 -9.54 6.46
C SER A 163 -11.54 -8.13 6.47
N VAL A 164 -10.28 -8.04 6.87
CA VAL A 164 -9.59 -6.76 7.01
C VAL A 164 -8.54 -6.64 5.93
N ILE A 165 -8.62 -5.58 5.14
CA ILE A 165 -7.61 -5.22 4.13
C ILE A 165 -6.84 -4.04 4.69
N ALA A 166 -5.61 -4.28 5.13
CA ALA A 166 -4.71 -3.25 5.66
C ALA A 166 -3.67 -2.88 4.61
N GLN A 167 -3.59 -1.59 4.31
CA GLN A 167 -2.73 -1.06 3.27
C GLN A 167 -2.28 0.37 3.60
N GLN A 168 -1.43 0.97 2.77
CA GLN A 168 -0.70 2.18 3.12
C GLN A 168 -1.54 3.44 3.02
N THR A 169 -2.32 3.63 1.95
CA THR A 169 -2.89 4.93 1.57
C THR A 169 -4.40 5.01 1.76
N LEU A 170 -5.00 6.18 1.55
CA LEU A 170 -6.45 6.33 1.56
C LEU A 170 -7.10 5.58 0.40
N PHE A 171 -8.06 4.69 0.69
CA PHE A 171 -8.80 3.93 -0.32
C PHE A 171 -9.98 4.71 -0.90
N SER A 172 -10.74 5.41 -0.05
CA SER A 172 -11.91 6.18 -0.47
C SER A 172 -11.50 7.38 -1.33
N PRO A 173 -12.31 7.75 -2.33
CA PRO A 173 -12.04 8.94 -3.14
C PRO A 173 -11.93 10.20 -2.28
N ARG A 174 -10.89 10.98 -2.51
CA ARG A 174 -10.73 12.30 -1.91
C ARG A 174 -11.02 13.38 -2.95
N ARG A 175 -12.13 14.06 -2.78
CA ARG A 175 -12.57 15.10 -3.71
C ARG A 175 -12.07 16.46 -3.26
N TYR A 176 -11.36 17.15 -4.14
CA TYR A 176 -10.97 18.55 -3.93
C TYR A 176 -11.88 19.48 -4.76
N PRO A 177 -12.26 20.67 -4.25
CA PRO A 177 -13.08 21.63 -5.02
C PRO A 177 -12.45 22.02 -6.36
N SER A 178 -11.12 21.97 -6.47
CA SER A 178 -10.38 22.23 -7.71
C SER A 178 -10.53 21.12 -8.77
N GLY A 179 -11.16 19.99 -8.44
CA GLY A 179 -11.27 18.83 -9.31
C GLY A 179 -9.98 18.02 -9.49
N VAL A 180 -8.92 18.35 -8.74
CA VAL A 180 -7.68 17.56 -8.76
C VAL A 180 -7.81 16.30 -7.93
N VAL A 181 -6.99 15.29 -8.26
CA VAL A 181 -6.79 14.08 -7.47
C VAL A 181 -5.30 13.90 -7.16
N SER A 182 -4.98 13.33 -6.01
CA SER A 182 -3.62 12.89 -5.71
C SER A 182 -3.32 11.60 -6.46
N THR A 183 -2.19 11.56 -7.16
CA THR A 183 -1.78 10.36 -7.89
C THR A 183 -1.05 9.34 -7.03
N ASP A 184 -0.77 9.63 -5.77
CA ASP A 184 -0.11 8.70 -4.86
C ASP A 184 -1.08 7.71 -4.20
N SER A 185 -2.32 8.12 -3.93
CA SER A 185 -3.37 7.25 -3.38
C SER A 185 -4.09 6.44 -4.46
N TRP A 186 -5.11 5.68 -4.04
CA TRP A 186 -6.01 4.95 -4.94
C TRP A 186 -6.71 5.83 -5.97
N ASP A 187 -6.83 7.14 -5.71
CA ASP A 187 -7.34 8.09 -6.70
C ASP A 187 -6.46 8.22 -7.94
N GLY A 188 -5.16 7.93 -7.81
CA GLY A 188 -4.23 7.86 -8.94
C GLY A 188 -4.33 6.58 -9.78
N TYR A 189 -5.08 5.58 -9.30
CA TYR A 189 -5.22 4.27 -9.93
C TYR A 189 -6.68 3.80 -9.96
N PRO A 190 -7.58 4.56 -10.60
CA PRO A 190 -9.02 4.29 -10.56
C PRO A 190 -9.38 2.90 -11.12
N GLY A 191 -8.66 2.38 -12.11
CA GLY A 191 -8.83 1.03 -12.63
C GLY A 191 -8.52 -0.05 -11.59
N ALA A 192 -7.41 0.09 -10.86
CA ALA A 192 -7.05 -0.85 -9.78
C ALA A 192 -8.07 -0.81 -8.64
N ARG A 193 -8.53 0.39 -8.26
CA ARG A 193 -9.61 0.54 -7.26
C ARG A 193 -10.89 -0.15 -7.70
N ALA A 194 -11.30 0.04 -8.95
CA ALA A 194 -12.49 -0.60 -9.51
C ALA A 194 -12.37 -2.14 -9.49
N ARG A 195 -11.21 -2.71 -9.84
CA ARG A 195 -10.99 -4.16 -9.77
C ARG A 195 -11.11 -4.69 -8.34
N LEU A 196 -10.55 -4.00 -7.35
CA LEU A 196 -10.70 -4.39 -5.95
C LEU A 196 -12.16 -4.30 -5.48
N LEU A 197 -12.89 -3.25 -5.83
CA LEU A 197 -14.33 -3.13 -5.53
C LEU A 197 -15.13 -4.24 -6.18
N GLN A 198 -14.85 -4.60 -7.42
CA GLN A 198 -15.50 -5.73 -8.12
C GLN A 198 -15.18 -7.06 -7.43
N SER A 199 -13.96 -7.27 -6.97
CA SER A 199 -13.57 -8.46 -6.21
C SER A 199 -14.34 -8.55 -4.89
N LEU A 200 -14.42 -7.46 -4.14
CA LEU A 200 -15.21 -7.38 -2.91
C LEU A 200 -16.70 -7.63 -3.15
N ALA A 201 -17.26 -7.06 -4.21
CA ALA A 201 -18.67 -7.28 -4.56
C ALA A 201 -18.93 -8.73 -5.00
N ARG A 202 -18.04 -9.32 -5.79
CA ARG A 202 -18.15 -10.69 -6.30
C ARG A 202 -18.09 -11.73 -5.20
N HIS A 203 -17.11 -11.59 -4.31
CA HIS A 203 -16.88 -12.58 -3.25
C HIS A 203 -17.67 -12.29 -1.99
N ALA A 204 -18.07 -11.02 -1.77
CA ALA A 204 -18.85 -10.56 -0.62
C ALA A 204 -18.36 -11.12 0.73
N PRO A 205 -17.05 -10.99 1.05
CA PRO A 205 -16.55 -11.46 2.32
C PRO A 205 -17.24 -10.69 3.46
N ARG A 206 -17.48 -11.39 4.59
CA ARG A 206 -18.21 -10.80 5.70
C ARG A 206 -17.45 -9.63 6.33
N ASN A 207 -18.20 -8.58 6.68
CA ASN A 207 -17.71 -7.44 7.47
C ASN A 207 -16.36 -6.94 6.97
N SER A 208 -16.29 -6.61 5.69
CA SER A 208 -15.05 -6.09 5.08
C SER A 208 -14.71 -4.71 5.62
N VAL A 209 -13.47 -4.54 6.07
CA VAL A 209 -12.92 -3.27 6.55
C VAL A 209 -11.62 -2.98 5.81
N LEU A 210 -11.50 -1.77 5.27
CA LEU A 210 -10.25 -1.29 4.69
C LEU A 210 -9.59 -0.31 5.65
N LEU A 211 -8.34 -0.57 5.99
CA LEU A 211 -7.50 0.30 6.80
C LEU A 211 -6.44 0.93 5.91
N GLY A 212 -6.16 2.21 6.15
CA GLY A 212 -5.13 2.96 5.43
C GLY A 212 -4.47 4.00 6.33
N GLY A 213 -3.41 4.60 5.84
CA GLY A 213 -2.62 5.64 6.49
C GLY A 213 -2.24 6.75 5.51
N ASP A 214 -1.01 7.25 5.61
CA ASP A 214 -0.33 8.16 4.67
C ASP A 214 -0.85 9.61 4.65
N ILE A 215 -2.14 9.83 4.59
CA ILE A 215 -2.73 11.16 4.28
C ILE A 215 -2.72 12.16 5.45
N HIS A 216 -2.15 11.80 6.60
CA HIS A 216 -1.99 12.65 7.79
C HIS A 216 -3.31 13.25 8.33
N GLN A 217 -4.44 12.61 8.05
CA GLN A 217 -5.78 12.98 8.50
C GLN A 217 -6.61 11.74 8.77
N ASN A 218 -7.53 11.82 9.71
CA ASN A 218 -8.45 10.73 10.01
C ASN A 218 -9.69 10.79 9.10
N TYR A 219 -9.99 9.68 8.45
CA TYR A 219 -11.21 9.49 7.66
C TYR A 219 -11.93 8.22 8.10
N VAL A 220 -13.23 8.32 8.24
CA VAL A 220 -14.12 7.16 8.36
C VAL A 220 -15.12 7.26 7.22
N CYS A 221 -15.03 6.34 6.28
CA CYS A 221 -15.79 6.39 5.04
C CYS A 221 -16.59 5.10 4.84
N LYS A 222 -17.77 5.24 4.27
CA LYS A 222 -18.49 4.10 3.70
C LYS A 222 -17.97 3.88 2.28
N VAL A 223 -17.48 2.66 2.00
CA VAL A 223 -17.06 2.28 0.64
C VAL A 223 -18.28 1.85 -0.15
N LEU A 224 -18.56 2.54 -1.26
CA LEU A 224 -19.66 2.24 -2.16
C LEU A 224 -19.11 1.57 -3.43
N ALA A 225 -19.83 0.57 -3.93
CA ALA A 225 -19.44 -0.15 -5.15
C ALA A 225 -19.43 0.77 -6.39
N ASP A 226 -20.31 1.77 -6.41
CA ASP A 226 -20.52 2.67 -7.57
C ASP A 226 -19.94 4.07 -7.33
N ALA A 227 -18.77 4.20 -6.74
CA ALA A 227 -18.14 5.51 -6.48
C ALA A 227 -17.83 6.35 -7.77
N GLY A 228 -18.45 6.01 -8.89
CA GLY A 228 -18.28 6.64 -10.20
C GLY A 228 -19.41 7.56 -10.66
N SER A 229 -20.63 7.45 -10.14
CA SER A 229 -21.79 8.12 -10.76
C SER A 229 -22.44 9.24 -9.94
N ASP A 230 -22.35 9.26 -8.62
CA ASP A 230 -23.09 10.27 -7.86
C ASP A 230 -22.24 10.99 -6.83
N GLY A 231 -21.95 12.25 -7.16
CA GLY A 231 -21.21 13.21 -6.35
C GLY A 231 -21.96 13.72 -5.12
N GLN A 232 -22.61 12.88 -4.34
CA GLN A 232 -23.12 13.27 -3.03
C GLN A 232 -22.34 12.61 -1.92
N GLN A 233 -21.55 13.43 -1.24
CA GLN A 233 -21.06 13.11 0.09
C GLN A 233 -22.21 13.18 1.10
N PRO A 234 -22.17 12.35 2.16
CA PRO A 234 -22.95 12.63 3.36
C PRO A 234 -22.41 13.82 4.11
#